data_b830ce40dbd4644a9d73153725dc66bf
#
_entry.id   b830ce40dbd4644a9d73153725dc66bf
#
_cell.length_a   1.000
_cell.length_b   1.000
_cell.length_c   1.000
_cell.angle_alpha   90.00
_cell.angle_beta   90.00
_cell.angle_gamma   90.00
#
_symmetry.space_group_name_H-M   'P 1'
#
loop_
_entity.id
_entity.type
_entity.pdbx_description
1 polymer ?
#
loop_
_entity_poly.entity_id
_entity_poly.type
_entity_poly.pdbx_seq_one_letter_code
_entity_poly.pdbx_strand_id
1 'polypeptide(L)'
;MSNINNNLEQQAATVFAKWIHGCTDRITIGELSYNILDYTPIENELVRLLNSSDVTEGVFPASPLVPNTDLKGHFKKRFQFGDILYSEIRPRNHHYGFALFDASEYLASTRLMVIRAVEKKVSPAMLYQYLLLPEVEAEFTLKTESRSGTFPQGNYADMASIIVPYSSINTQTEVSKVLSQIRNTMALKQLENQRLSELRDTLLPKLMSGELDVSEIDI
;
A
#
# COMPACT_ATOMS: atom_id res chain seq x y z
N MET A 1 -3.60 14.56 -1.40
CA MET A 1 -4.45 13.78 -0.45
C MET A 1 -5.47 14.69 0.17
N SER A 2 -6.69 14.19 0.48
CA SER A 2 -7.67 15.02 1.18
C SER A 2 -7.21 15.26 2.63
N ASN A 3 -7.58 16.40 3.23
CA ASN A 3 -7.26 16.73 4.63
C ASN A 3 -7.68 15.62 5.61
N ILE A 4 -8.73 14.85 5.28
CA ILE A 4 -9.24 13.75 6.09
C ILE A 4 -8.25 12.58 6.12
N ASN A 5 -7.69 12.17 4.98
CA ASN A 5 -6.72 11.07 4.94
C ASN A 5 -5.43 11.42 5.68
N ASN A 6 -4.95 12.67 5.55
CA ASN A 6 -3.78 13.13 6.32
C ASN A 6 -4.03 13.08 7.83
N ASN A 7 -5.22 13.43 8.28
CA ASN A 7 -5.59 13.37 9.70
C ASN A 7 -5.62 11.91 10.19
N LEU A 8 -6.22 11.00 9.41
CA LEU A 8 -6.26 9.56 9.74
C LEU A 8 -4.87 8.93 9.78
N GLU A 9 -3.96 9.31 8.86
CA GLU A 9 -2.55 8.88 8.90
C GLU A 9 -1.85 9.36 10.18
N GLN A 10 -2.02 10.63 10.54
CA GLN A 10 -1.45 11.19 11.77
C GLN A 10 -2.00 10.51 13.03
N GLN A 11 -3.29 10.18 13.05
CA GLN A 11 -3.89 9.42 14.15
C GLN A 11 -3.30 8.03 14.25
N ALA A 12 -3.18 7.31 13.13
CA ALA A 12 -2.56 5.98 13.09
C ALA A 12 -1.11 6.02 13.59
N ALA A 13 -0.31 6.96 13.11
CA ALA A 13 1.07 7.15 13.54
C ALA A 13 1.17 7.48 15.04
N THR A 14 0.27 8.34 15.57
CA THR A 14 0.25 8.72 16.98
C THR A 14 -0.11 7.53 17.88
N VAL A 15 -1.14 6.76 17.51
CA VAL A 15 -1.57 5.57 18.26
C VAL A 15 -0.44 4.53 18.29
N PHE A 16 0.19 4.31 17.14
CA PHE A 16 1.29 3.37 17.03
C PHE A 16 2.53 3.83 17.79
N ALA A 17 2.92 5.11 17.69
CA ALA A 17 4.05 5.68 18.41
C ALA A 17 3.89 5.53 19.92
N LYS A 18 2.68 5.83 20.45
CA LYS A 18 2.38 5.66 21.88
C LYS A 18 2.57 4.20 22.32
N TRP A 19 2.14 3.25 21.50
CA TRP A 19 2.26 1.85 21.83
C TRP A 19 3.71 1.36 21.75
N ILE A 20 4.45 1.73 20.68
CA ILE A 20 5.81 1.24 20.43
C ILE A 20 6.81 1.73 21.49
N HIS A 21 6.58 2.90 22.10
CA HIS A 21 7.39 3.38 23.22
C HIS A 21 7.32 2.48 24.45
N GLY A 22 6.26 1.69 24.60
CA GLY A 22 6.13 0.70 25.68
C GLY A 22 6.74 -0.66 25.38
N CYS A 23 7.29 -0.87 24.17
CA CYS A 23 7.87 -2.13 23.76
C CYS A 23 9.30 -2.29 24.29
N THR A 24 9.58 -3.40 24.97
CA THR A 24 10.90 -3.71 25.57
C THR A 24 11.72 -4.68 24.74
N ASP A 25 11.05 -5.53 23.99
CA ASP A 25 11.69 -6.53 23.14
C ASP A 25 12.11 -5.94 21.80
N ARG A 26 12.88 -6.71 21.06
CA ARG A 26 13.35 -6.37 19.71
C ARG A 26 13.12 -7.55 18.80
N ILE A 27 12.73 -7.26 17.54
CA ILE A 27 12.50 -8.27 16.52
C ILE A 27 12.92 -7.71 15.16
N THR A 28 13.25 -8.57 14.22
CA THR A 28 13.51 -8.12 12.84
C THR A 28 12.20 -8.04 12.04
N ILE A 29 12.16 -7.15 11.04
CA ILE A 29 11.04 -7.10 10.08
C ILE A 29 10.84 -8.45 9.40
N GLY A 30 11.93 -9.19 9.12
CA GLY A 30 11.86 -10.53 8.51
C GLY A 30 11.21 -11.59 9.39
N GLU A 31 11.23 -11.43 10.71
CA GLU A 31 10.48 -12.31 11.62
C GLU A 31 9.00 -11.96 11.70
N LEU A 32 8.63 -10.72 11.35
CA LEU A 32 7.25 -10.21 11.32
C LEU A 32 6.58 -10.39 9.96
N SER A 33 7.36 -10.64 8.91
CA SER A 33 6.83 -10.64 7.55
C SER A 33 7.58 -11.61 6.63
N TYR A 34 7.05 -11.80 5.45
CA TYR A 34 7.71 -12.51 4.37
C TYR A 34 7.37 -11.86 3.02
N ASN A 35 8.25 -12.01 2.05
CA ASN A 35 8.06 -11.50 0.70
C ASN A 35 7.32 -12.53 -0.15
N ILE A 36 6.24 -12.14 -0.77
CA ILE A 36 5.47 -12.97 -1.70
C ILE A 36 6.11 -12.89 -3.09
N LEU A 37 6.42 -14.04 -3.64
CA LEU A 37 6.93 -14.22 -5.00
C LEU A 37 5.95 -15.06 -5.82
N ASP A 38 4.69 -14.63 -5.84
CA ASP A 38 3.66 -15.28 -6.63
C ASP A 38 3.64 -14.71 -8.06
N TYR A 39 3.98 -15.54 -9.01
CA TYR A 39 4.00 -15.26 -10.45
C TYR A 39 2.97 -16.12 -11.21
N THR A 40 1.99 -16.68 -10.51
CA THR A 40 0.94 -17.48 -11.12
C THR A 40 0.17 -16.63 -12.14
N PRO A 41 0.03 -17.05 -13.40
CA PRO A 41 -0.72 -16.30 -14.39
C PRO A 41 -2.16 -16.02 -13.92
N ILE A 42 -2.68 -14.86 -14.30
CA ILE A 42 -4.11 -14.54 -14.20
C ILE A 42 -4.77 -15.05 -15.48
N GLU A 43 -5.87 -15.78 -15.34
CA GLU A 43 -6.62 -16.32 -16.49
C GLU A 43 -7.59 -15.30 -17.11
N ASN A 44 -7.81 -14.16 -16.45
CA ASN A 44 -8.68 -13.09 -16.94
C ASN A 44 -8.16 -12.53 -18.27
N GLU A 45 -9.08 -12.24 -19.20
CA GLU A 45 -8.76 -11.58 -20.46
C GLU A 45 -8.25 -10.15 -20.29
N LEU A 46 -8.69 -9.48 -19.22
CA LEU A 46 -8.31 -8.11 -18.87
C LEU A 46 -7.67 -8.09 -17.49
N VAL A 47 -6.64 -7.26 -17.33
CA VAL A 47 -5.92 -7.08 -16.08
C VAL A 47 -5.64 -5.60 -15.82
N ARG A 48 -5.31 -5.26 -14.58
CA ARG A 48 -4.86 -3.95 -14.15
C ARG A 48 -3.37 -4.01 -13.84
N LEU A 49 -2.59 -3.10 -14.40
CA LEU A 49 -1.15 -3.05 -14.20
C LEU A 49 -0.80 -2.01 -13.14
N LEU A 50 0.13 -2.36 -12.25
CA LEU A 50 0.57 -1.49 -11.17
C LEU A 50 2.10 -1.37 -11.18
N ASN A 51 2.61 -0.20 -11.58
CA ASN A 51 4.02 0.13 -11.49
C ASN A 51 4.41 0.51 -10.06
N SER A 52 5.70 0.49 -9.78
CA SER A 52 6.22 0.97 -8.50
C SER A 52 5.96 2.46 -8.26
N SER A 53 5.92 3.28 -9.30
CA SER A 53 5.61 4.72 -9.22
C SER A 53 4.12 5.02 -9.09
N ASP A 54 3.25 4.06 -9.36
CA ASP A 54 1.81 4.29 -9.34
C ASP A 54 1.27 4.32 -7.91
N VAL A 55 1.90 3.58 -7.00
CA VAL A 55 1.54 3.59 -5.57
C VAL A 55 2.38 4.63 -4.86
N THR A 56 1.75 5.58 -4.20
CA THR A 56 2.47 6.64 -3.46
C THR A 56 1.75 6.96 -2.16
N GLU A 57 2.48 6.89 -1.04
CA GLU A 57 1.98 7.23 0.30
C GLU A 57 0.62 6.59 0.62
N GLY A 58 0.48 5.29 0.33
CA GLY A 58 -0.72 4.51 0.60
C GLY A 58 -1.85 4.68 -0.42
N VAL A 59 -1.69 5.54 -1.44
CA VAL A 59 -2.71 5.76 -2.47
C VAL A 59 -2.45 4.86 -3.66
N PHE A 60 -3.47 4.10 -4.06
CA PHE A 60 -3.50 3.30 -5.28
C PHE A 60 -4.28 4.05 -6.37
N PRO A 61 -3.76 4.17 -7.59
CA PRO A 61 -4.47 4.82 -8.68
C PRO A 61 -5.63 3.94 -9.18
N ALA A 62 -6.59 4.57 -9.84
CA ALA A 62 -7.55 3.86 -10.68
C ALA A 62 -6.83 3.37 -11.94
N SER A 63 -6.28 2.16 -11.91
CA SER A 63 -5.60 1.57 -13.07
C SER A 63 -6.62 1.07 -14.08
N PRO A 64 -6.51 1.45 -15.36
CA PRO A 64 -7.42 0.95 -16.39
C PRO A 64 -7.25 -0.56 -16.60
N LEU A 65 -8.32 -1.23 -17.03
CA LEU A 65 -8.25 -2.59 -17.53
C LEU A 65 -7.55 -2.58 -18.90
N VAL A 66 -6.58 -3.47 -19.08
CA VAL A 66 -5.85 -3.66 -20.33
C VAL A 66 -5.88 -5.14 -20.73
N PRO A 67 -5.77 -5.48 -22.02
CA PRO A 67 -5.69 -6.88 -22.45
C PRO A 67 -4.52 -7.60 -21.77
N ASN A 68 -4.78 -8.81 -21.28
CA ASN A 68 -3.76 -9.68 -20.66
C ASN A 68 -2.92 -10.40 -21.73
N THR A 69 -2.58 -9.71 -22.80
CA THR A 69 -1.76 -10.18 -23.90
C THR A 69 -0.59 -9.24 -24.11
N ASP A 70 0.56 -9.77 -24.46
CA ASP A 70 1.77 -9.00 -24.79
C ASP A 70 2.21 -8.03 -23.68
N LEU A 71 1.94 -8.38 -22.43
CA LEU A 71 2.34 -7.57 -21.28
C LEU A 71 3.87 -7.48 -21.20
N LYS A 72 4.36 -6.29 -20.82
CA LYS A 72 5.79 -6.13 -20.51
C LYS A 72 6.17 -7.09 -19.38
N GLY A 73 7.23 -7.88 -19.56
CA GLY A 73 7.61 -8.99 -18.67
C GLY A 73 7.94 -8.63 -17.21
N HIS A 74 7.88 -7.34 -16.84
CA HIS A 74 8.01 -6.90 -15.46
C HIS A 74 6.67 -6.81 -14.71
N PHE A 75 5.51 -6.91 -15.37
CA PHE A 75 4.19 -7.01 -14.74
C PHE A 75 3.79 -8.46 -14.58
N LYS A 76 4.07 -9.05 -13.43
CA LYS A 76 3.79 -10.47 -13.19
C LYS A 76 3.65 -10.88 -11.74
N LYS A 77 3.85 -9.96 -10.78
CA LYS A 77 3.67 -10.30 -9.36
C LYS A 77 2.21 -10.20 -8.98
N ARG A 78 1.71 -11.24 -8.34
CA ARG A 78 0.39 -11.24 -7.71
C ARG A 78 0.49 -10.79 -6.27
N PHE A 79 -0.56 -10.17 -5.81
CA PHE A 79 -0.77 -9.80 -4.41
C PHE A 79 -2.26 -9.94 -4.07
N GLN A 80 -2.60 -9.87 -2.81
CA GLN A 80 -3.96 -10.03 -2.33
C GLN A 80 -4.31 -8.97 -1.29
N PHE A 81 -5.59 -8.97 -0.89
CA PHE A 81 -6.04 -8.17 0.25
C PHE A 81 -5.17 -8.42 1.48
N GLY A 82 -4.73 -7.34 2.13
CA GLY A 82 -3.88 -7.39 3.32
C GLY A 82 -2.38 -7.41 3.04
N ASP A 83 -1.94 -7.49 1.79
CA ASP A 83 -0.53 -7.36 1.43
C ASP A 83 -0.09 -5.89 1.41
N ILE A 84 1.17 -5.67 1.72
CA ILE A 84 1.81 -4.37 1.64
C ILE A 84 2.73 -4.36 0.43
N LEU A 85 2.52 -3.40 -0.46
CA LEU A 85 3.41 -3.15 -1.59
C LEU A 85 4.42 -2.09 -1.19
N TYR A 86 5.71 -2.36 -1.42
CA TYR A 86 6.80 -1.42 -1.10
C TYR A 86 7.83 -1.43 -2.24
N SER A 87 8.19 -0.25 -2.75
CA SER A 87 9.13 -0.13 -3.86
C SER A 87 10.55 -0.53 -3.46
N GLU A 88 11.20 -1.32 -4.29
CA GLU A 88 12.64 -1.59 -4.22
C GLU A 88 13.49 -0.39 -4.64
N ILE A 89 12.89 0.57 -5.35
CA ILE A 89 13.61 1.68 -5.99
C ILE A 89 13.35 2.98 -5.24
N ARG A 90 14.42 3.69 -4.90
CA ARG A 90 14.39 5.03 -4.31
C ARG A 90 13.39 5.12 -3.14
N PRO A 91 13.66 4.51 -2.00
CA PRO A 91 12.75 4.50 -0.84
C PRO A 91 12.19 5.87 -0.48
N ARG A 92 12.98 6.94 -0.61
CA ARG A 92 12.60 8.34 -0.36
C ARG A 92 11.45 8.86 -1.24
N ASN A 93 11.07 8.13 -2.29
CA ASN A 93 9.91 8.52 -3.12
C ASN A 93 8.59 8.06 -2.50
N HIS A 94 8.60 7.36 -1.37
CA HIS A 94 7.44 6.90 -0.61
C HIS A 94 6.46 6.08 -1.46
N HIS A 95 7.00 5.24 -2.35
CA HIS A 95 6.20 4.33 -3.16
C HIS A 95 5.89 3.06 -2.37
N TYR A 96 4.86 3.14 -1.55
CA TYR A 96 4.33 2.04 -0.75
C TYR A 96 2.81 2.17 -0.59
N GLY A 97 2.14 1.04 -0.33
CA GLY A 97 0.71 1.02 -0.08
C GLY A 97 0.24 -0.27 0.58
N PHE A 98 -0.88 -0.20 1.27
CA PHE A 98 -1.55 -1.32 1.93
C PHE A 98 -2.78 -1.70 1.11
N ALA A 99 -2.78 -2.88 0.48
CA ALA A 99 -3.83 -3.35 -0.39
C ALA A 99 -5.06 -3.78 0.42
N LEU A 100 -6.05 -2.89 0.53
CA LEU A 100 -7.33 -3.12 1.21
C LEU A 100 -8.47 -3.17 0.19
N PHE A 101 -8.23 -3.82 -0.94
CA PHE A 101 -9.19 -4.02 -2.03
C PHE A 101 -8.98 -5.40 -2.66
N ASP A 102 -9.91 -5.84 -3.49
CA ASP A 102 -9.76 -7.07 -4.29
C ASP A 102 -8.68 -6.85 -5.36
N ALA A 103 -7.58 -7.59 -5.24
CA ALA A 103 -6.44 -7.51 -6.14
C ALA A 103 -6.42 -8.64 -7.19
N SER A 104 -7.51 -9.39 -7.35
CA SER A 104 -7.57 -10.58 -8.23
C SER A 104 -7.25 -10.26 -9.70
N GLU A 105 -7.56 -9.03 -10.15
CA GLU A 105 -7.29 -8.56 -11.51
C GLU A 105 -5.95 -7.82 -11.66
N TYR A 106 -5.16 -7.67 -10.57
CA TYR A 106 -3.97 -6.84 -10.58
C TYR A 106 -2.69 -7.64 -10.80
N LEU A 107 -1.81 -7.09 -11.63
CA LEU A 107 -0.42 -7.53 -11.79
C LEU A 107 0.52 -6.40 -11.39
N ALA A 108 1.26 -6.61 -10.33
CA ALA A 108 2.26 -5.65 -9.87
C ALA A 108 3.61 -5.84 -10.60
N SER A 109 4.33 -4.74 -10.73
CA SER A 109 5.70 -4.72 -11.21
C SER A 109 6.61 -5.56 -10.32
N THR A 110 7.59 -6.24 -10.93
CA THR A 110 8.64 -6.96 -10.20
C THR A 110 9.48 -6.06 -9.27
N ARG A 111 9.40 -4.74 -9.45
CA ARG A 111 10.07 -3.73 -8.61
C ARG A 111 9.31 -3.37 -7.33
N LEU A 112 8.14 -3.94 -7.13
CA LEU A 112 7.40 -3.86 -5.87
C LEU A 112 7.68 -5.13 -5.05
N MET A 113 8.17 -4.98 -3.84
CA MET A 113 8.10 -6.04 -2.82
C MET A 113 6.64 -6.22 -2.43
N VAL A 114 6.18 -7.46 -2.34
CA VAL A 114 4.87 -7.83 -1.81
C VAL A 114 5.09 -8.41 -0.42
N ILE A 115 4.86 -7.62 0.61
CA ILE A 115 5.18 -7.95 2.00
C ILE A 115 3.91 -8.38 2.72
N ARG A 116 3.91 -9.59 3.27
CA ARG A 116 2.77 -10.17 4.00
C ARG A 116 3.14 -10.41 5.45
N ALA A 117 2.20 -10.12 6.36
CA ALA A 117 2.40 -10.30 7.78
C ALA A 117 2.46 -11.78 8.20
N VAL A 118 3.30 -12.09 9.17
CA VAL A 118 3.23 -13.32 9.95
C VAL A 118 2.16 -13.11 11.04
N GLU A 119 0.91 -13.43 10.74
CA GLU A 119 -0.26 -13.08 11.55
C GLU A 119 -0.22 -13.61 12.99
N LYS A 120 0.57 -14.65 13.25
CA LYS A 120 0.82 -15.16 14.61
C LYS A 120 1.70 -14.20 15.44
N LYS A 121 2.38 -13.25 14.82
CA LYS A 121 3.30 -12.31 15.47
C LYS A 121 2.82 -10.86 15.36
N VAL A 122 2.21 -10.49 14.24
CA VAL A 122 1.81 -9.10 13.96
C VAL A 122 0.60 -9.06 13.02
N SER A 123 -0.32 -8.14 13.23
CA SER A 123 -1.39 -7.92 12.24
C SER A 123 -0.88 -7.16 11.02
N PRO A 124 -1.53 -7.30 9.84
CA PRO A 124 -1.13 -6.54 8.64
C PRO A 124 -1.11 -5.02 8.85
N ALA A 125 -2.09 -4.47 9.58
CA ALA A 125 -2.14 -3.03 9.86
C ALA A 125 -0.99 -2.56 10.78
N MET A 126 -0.58 -3.38 11.75
CA MET A 126 0.59 -3.11 12.60
C MET A 126 1.88 -3.20 11.79
N LEU A 127 2.03 -4.24 10.96
CA LEU A 127 3.19 -4.40 10.08
C LEU A 127 3.34 -3.18 9.16
N TYR A 128 2.25 -2.70 8.59
CA TYR A 128 2.27 -1.50 7.76
C TYR A 128 2.82 -0.29 8.53
N GLN A 129 2.39 -0.09 9.79
CA GLN A 129 2.93 0.99 10.62
C GLN A 129 4.42 0.83 10.93
N TYR A 130 4.90 -0.40 11.15
CA TYR A 130 6.34 -0.65 11.31
C TYR A 130 7.14 -0.21 10.08
N LEU A 131 6.65 -0.53 8.89
CA LEU A 131 7.32 -0.16 7.62
C LEU A 131 7.31 1.34 7.36
N LEU A 132 6.40 2.10 8.00
CA LEU A 132 6.31 3.56 7.91
C LEU A 132 7.09 4.29 9.01
N LEU A 133 7.77 3.59 9.90
CA LEU A 133 8.61 4.23 10.91
C LEU A 133 9.75 4.99 10.23
N PRO A 134 10.00 6.25 10.61
CA PRO A 134 11.11 7.04 10.06
C PRO A 134 12.48 6.33 10.18
N GLU A 135 12.69 5.59 11.28
CA GLU A 135 13.92 4.83 11.52
C GLU A 135 14.05 3.67 10.53
N VAL A 136 12.95 2.99 10.20
CA VAL A 136 12.91 1.89 9.23
C VAL A 136 13.18 2.42 7.82
N GLU A 137 12.54 3.52 7.45
CA GLU A 137 12.79 4.19 6.16
C GLU A 137 14.25 4.64 6.04
N ALA A 138 14.78 5.29 7.07
CA ALA A 138 16.16 5.78 7.08
C ALA A 138 17.15 4.62 6.95
N GLU A 139 16.98 3.53 7.71
CA GLU A 139 17.86 2.36 7.65
C GLU A 139 17.75 1.63 6.30
N PHE A 140 16.54 1.46 5.77
CA PHE A 140 16.35 0.87 4.45
C PHE A 140 16.98 1.73 3.35
N THR A 141 16.82 3.05 3.43
CA THR A 141 17.45 3.99 2.51
C THR A 141 18.98 3.89 2.56
N LEU A 142 19.56 3.86 3.76
CA LEU A 142 21.01 3.73 3.94
C LEU A 142 21.54 2.43 3.33
N LYS A 143 20.88 1.29 3.57
CA LYS A 143 21.24 -0.01 2.98
C LYS A 143 21.13 0.00 1.45
N THR A 144 20.16 0.72 0.92
CA THR A 144 19.93 0.86 -0.52
C THR A 144 21.00 1.74 -1.17
N GLU A 145 21.30 2.90 -0.59
CA GLU A 145 22.29 3.88 -1.10
C GLU A 145 23.74 3.40 -0.95
N SER A 146 24.02 2.53 0.02
CA SER A 146 25.37 1.95 0.21
C SER A 146 25.79 1.00 -0.92
N ARG A 147 24.84 0.53 -1.71
CA ARG A 147 25.12 -0.25 -2.92
C ARG A 147 25.43 0.71 -4.05
N SER A 148 26.72 0.81 -4.40
CA SER A 148 27.21 1.69 -5.46
C SER A 148 26.49 1.47 -6.79
N GLY A 149 25.81 2.50 -7.28
CA GLY A 149 25.13 2.46 -8.58
C GLY A 149 24.34 3.74 -8.85
N THR A 150 24.12 4.01 -10.12
CA THR A 150 23.31 5.15 -10.59
C THR A 150 21.85 5.07 -10.14
N PHE A 151 21.40 3.87 -9.78
CA PHE A 151 20.03 3.60 -9.33
C PHE A 151 20.04 2.84 -8.00
N PRO A 152 19.90 3.53 -6.86
CA PRO A 152 19.76 2.89 -5.56
C PRO A 152 18.56 1.92 -5.56
N GLN A 153 18.85 0.64 -5.37
CA GLN A 153 17.84 -0.41 -5.31
C GLN A 153 18.06 -1.29 -4.08
N GLY A 154 17.08 -1.34 -3.19
CA GLY A 154 17.02 -2.27 -2.09
C GLY A 154 16.33 -3.58 -2.50
N ASN A 155 16.27 -4.50 -1.57
CA ASN A 155 15.50 -5.73 -1.72
C ASN A 155 14.86 -6.11 -0.36
N TYR A 156 14.04 -7.16 -0.38
CA TYR A 156 13.38 -7.60 0.84
C TYR A 156 14.37 -8.04 1.93
N ALA A 157 15.52 -8.61 1.62
CA ALA A 157 16.51 -9.02 2.63
C ALA A 157 17.07 -7.81 3.40
N ASP A 158 17.22 -6.67 2.72
CA ASP A 158 17.63 -5.40 3.36
C ASP A 158 16.57 -4.91 4.34
N MET A 159 15.30 -4.92 3.91
CA MET A 159 14.16 -4.57 4.77
C MET A 159 14.01 -5.56 5.93
N ALA A 160 14.07 -6.84 5.65
CA ALA A 160 13.90 -7.93 6.62
C ALA A 160 14.95 -7.91 7.75
N SER A 161 16.14 -7.37 7.48
CA SER A 161 17.23 -7.29 8.48
C SER A 161 17.09 -6.14 9.47
N ILE A 162 16.13 -5.22 9.27
CA ILE A 162 15.93 -4.06 10.15
C ILE A 162 15.29 -4.52 11.45
N ILE A 163 15.84 -4.01 12.56
CA ILE A 163 15.38 -4.35 13.92
C ILE A 163 14.44 -3.26 14.42
N VAL A 164 13.29 -3.68 14.92
CA VAL A 164 12.25 -2.77 15.46
C VAL A 164 11.87 -3.14 16.90
N PRO A 165 11.36 -2.20 17.70
CA PRO A 165 10.77 -2.51 19.00
C PRO A 165 9.60 -3.47 18.84
N TYR A 166 9.43 -4.39 19.76
CA TYR A 166 8.39 -5.41 19.68
C TYR A 166 7.77 -5.72 21.05
N SER A 167 6.56 -6.16 21.02
CA SER A 167 5.88 -6.82 22.12
C SER A 167 4.97 -7.92 21.58
N SER A 168 4.58 -8.87 22.43
CA SER A 168 3.82 -10.05 22.00
C SER A 168 2.50 -9.68 21.32
N ILE A 169 1.98 -10.56 20.46
CA ILE A 169 0.71 -10.37 19.73
C ILE A 169 -0.46 -10.04 20.67
N ASN A 170 -0.47 -10.58 21.88
CA ASN A 170 -1.53 -10.35 22.86
C ASN A 170 -1.59 -8.88 23.32
N THR A 171 -0.45 -8.20 23.41
CA THR A 171 -0.39 -6.78 23.79
C THR A 171 -0.70 -5.83 22.62
N GLN A 172 -0.72 -6.36 21.39
CA GLN A 172 -1.00 -5.59 20.18
C GLN A 172 -2.51 -5.46 19.89
N THR A 173 -3.35 -6.28 20.51
CA THR A 173 -4.75 -6.51 20.11
C THR A 173 -5.55 -5.20 19.97
N GLU A 174 -5.54 -4.34 20.98
CA GLU A 174 -6.32 -3.08 20.95
C GLU A 174 -5.78 -2.10 19.91
N VAL A 175 -4.47 -1.93 19.86
CA VAL A 175 -3.83 -1.04 18.88
C VAL A 175 -4.03 -1.54 17.47
N SER A 176 -3.87 -2.84 17.25
CA SER A 176 -4.13 -3.49 15.96
C SER A 176 -5.56 -3.26 15.47
N LYS A 177 -6.56 -3.36 16.38
CA LYS A 177 -7.96 -3.11 16.07
C LYS A 177 -8.19 -1.65 15.63
N VAL A 178 -7.65 -0.69 16.38
CA VAL A 178 -7.76 0.73 16.04
C VAL A 178 -7.08 1.04 14.70
N LEU A 179 -5.87 0.54 14.48
CA LEU A 179 -5.16 0.73 13.22
C LEU A 179 -5.90 0.12 12.04
N SER A 180 -6.46 -1.09 12.20
CA SER A 180 -7.26 -1.74 11.16
C SER A 180 -8.52 -0.93 10.82
N GLN A 181 -9.20 -0.36 11.82
CA GLN A 181 -10.36 0.51 11.60
C GLN A 181 -9.99 1.78 10.84
N ILE A 182 -8.89 2.43 11.21
CA ILE A 182 -8.40 3.62 10.51
C ILE A 182 -8.09 3.27 9.05
N ARG A 183 -7.36 2.19 8.80
CA ARG A 183 -6.99 1.74 7.44
C ARG A 183 -8.20 1.40 6.59
N ASN A 184 -9.18 0.69 7.14
CA ASN A 184 -10.43 0.38 6.44
C ASN A 184 -11.20 1.65 6.11
N THR A 185 -11.26 2.63 7.01
CA THR A 185 -11.90 3.91 6.75
C THR A 185 -11.21 4.65 5.61
N MET A 186 -9.88 4.68 5.57
CA MET A 186 -9.12 5.30 4.49
C MET A 186 -9.36 4.61 3.15
N ALA A 187 -9.39 3.27 3.13
CA ALA A 187 -9.67 2.49 1.92
C ALA A 187 -11.09 2.76 1.38
N LEU A 188 -12.10 2.81 2.25
CA LEU A 188 -13.47 3.16 1.87
C LEU A 188 -13.54 4.58 1.29
N LYS A 189 -12.86 5.55 1.88
CA LYS A 189 -12.80 6.92 1.37
C LYS A 189 -12.07 7.02 0.03
N GLN A 190 -11.03 6.24 -0.17
CA GLN A 190 -10.34 6.17 -1.46
C GLN A 190 -11.25 5.59 -2.54
N LEU A 191 -11.98 4.52 -2.26
CA LEU A 191 -12.94 3.92 -3.19
C LEU A 191 -14.08 4.89 -3.52
N GLU A 192 -14.61 5.60 -2.53
CA GLU A 192 -15.63 6.64 -2.72
C GLU A 192 -15.13 7.75 -3.65
N ASN A 193 -13.92 8.25 -3.42
CA ASN A 193 -13.31 9.28 -4.27
C ASN A 193 -13.09 8.79 -5.72
N GLN A 194 -12.70 7.54 -5.92
CA GLN A 194 -12.58 6.96 -7.26
C GLN A 194 -13.93 6.93 -7.97
N ARG A 195 -14.98 6.44 -7.31
CA ARG A 195 -16.34 6.40 -7.86
C ARG A 195 -16.87 7.80 -8.21
N LEU A 196 -16.65 8.77 -7.33
CA LEU A 196 -17.05 10.16 -7.58
C LEU A 196 -16.29 10.76 -8.77
N SER A 197 -15.01 10.46 -8.93
CA SER A 197 -14.24 10.89 -10.10
C SER A 197 -14.75 10.25 -11.38
N GLU A 198 -15.03 8.96 -11.39
CA GLU A 198 -15.59 8.25 -12.55
C GLU A 198 -16.97 8.81 -12.92
N LEU A 199 -17.81 9.07 -11.92
CA LEU A 199 -19.13 9.67 -12.13
C LEU A 199 -19.02 11.08 -12.72
N ARG A 200 -18.16 11.93 -12.16
CA ARG A 200 -17.88 13.28 -12.69
C ARG A 200 -17.42 13.20 -14.15
N ASP A 201 -16.44 12.36 -14.44
CA ASP A 201 -15.83 12.26 -15.78
C ASP A 201 -16.81 11.69 -16.81
N THR A 202 -17.80 10.91 -16.37
CA THR A 202 -18.88 10.38 -17.20
C THR A 202 -19.99 11.43 -17.42
N LEU A 203 -20.36 12.20 -16.39
CA LEU A 203 -21.48 13.14 -16.44
C LEU A 203 -21.10 14.49 -17.06
N LEU A 204 -19.88 14.97 -16.79
CA LEU A 204 -19.46 16.30 -17.22
C LEU A 204 -19.57 16.50 -18.74
N PRO A 205 -19.10 15.58 -19.61
CA PRO A 205 -19.27 15.71 -21.05
C PRO A 205 -20.75 15.75 -21.48
N LYS A 206 -21.62 14.97 -20.84
CA LYS A 206 -23.04 14.90 -21.15
C LYS A 206 -23.80 16.18 -20.75
N LEU A 207 -23.39 16.78 -19.63
CA LEU A 207 -23.88 18.08 -19.21
C LEU A 207 -23.44 19.18 -20.16
N MET A 208 -22.16 19.17 -20.58
CA MET A 208 -21.61 20.16 -21.50
C MET A 208 -22.19 20.06 -22.91
N SER A 209 -22.58 18.87 -23.35
CA SER A 209 -23.22 18.65 -24.68
C SER A 209 -24.73 18.91 -24.66
N GLY A 210 -25.34 19.14 -23.49
CA GLY A 210 -26.79 19.29 -23.35
C GLY A 210 -27.57 17.95 -23.47
N GLU A 211 -26.86 16.80 -23.46
CA GLU A 211 -27.48 15.47 -23.45
C GLU A 211 -28.21 15.21 -22.12
N LEU A 212 -27.70 15.77 -21.02
CA LEU A 212 -28.35 15.77 -19.70
C LEU A 212 -28.83 17.19 -19.37
N ASP A 213 -30.14 17.35 -19.21
CA ASP A 213 -30.75 18.58 -18.70
C ASP A 213 -30.92 18.46 -17.18
N VAL A 214 -30.39 19.39 -16.44
CA VAL A 214 -30.48 19.48 -14.98
C VAL A 214 -31.31 20.68 -14.50
N SER A 215 -32.01 21.36 -15.40
CA SER A 215 -32.79 22.55 -15.08
C SER A 215 -33.98 22.30 -14.13
N GLU A 216 -34.39 21.04 -13.98
CA GLU A 216 -35.47 20.61 -13.09
C GLU A 216 -34.99 19.96 -11.79
N ILE A 217 -33.67 19.95 -11.52
CA ILE A 217 -33.13 19.38 -10.26
C ILE A 217 -33.12 20.48 -9.21
N ASP A 218 -34.01 20.39 -8.24
CA ASP A 218 -33.96 21.20 -7.01
C ASP A 218 -32.71 20.84 -6.20
N ILE A 219 -31.83 21.81 -5.96
CA ILE A 219 -30.59 21.66 -5.17
C ILE A 219 -30.85 22.17 -3.75
#